data_c2daf82e73532e5f969166e24c9eda00
#
_entry.id   c2daf82e73532e5f969166e24c9eda00
#
_cell.length_a   1.000
_cell.length_b   1.000
_cell.length_c   1.000
_cell.angle_alpha   90.00
_cell.angle_beta   90.00
_cell.angle_gamma   90.00
#
_symmetry.space_group_name_H-M   'P 1'
#
loop_
_entity.id
_entity.type
_entity.pdbx_description
1 polymer ?
#
loop_
_entity_poly.entity_id
_entity_poly.type
_entity_poly.pdbx_seq_one_letter_code
_entity_poly.pdbx_strand_id
1 'polypeptide(L)'
;MKLVLSGGGTGGHVYPALAIAEAFAQEPSFAPFEALFVGTRERLEAQIVPSAGMPIAFVHAAPLARRLSLSIFSTIVTNARGFVEALGVLHRARPDVLIATGGYVALPVVAALRFVRALGRSKARIALLEPNAVAGLTNRLLTPLVDEVWLAVVPPGRVLGKREHLVGTPVRAAVRVPMTPAEGRRLLEIDPLKTTIVIMGGSQGARSLNDAATGLVDAGLPPGWQLVIVAGERDFERVGARLSGRPSVRVLSYLREPRAAYAAADVLVTRAGASTLAELAATAVPALLVPYPHASDDHQMHNAYAYAQSGSARVLADAALDPARLEAEVRSMLDVLPALQSAARRAAQSDPRAAIVARVKAWSAANGIDP
;
A
#
# COMPACT_ATOMS: atom_id res chain seq x y z
N MET A 1 -16.19 14.70 -14.37
CA MET A 1 -15.02 15.07 -13.58
C MET A 1 -13.75 14.48 -14.18
N LYS A 2 -12.68 15.27 -14.27
CA LYS A 2 -11.38 14.85 -14.79
C LYS A 2 -10.38 14.72 -13.67
N LEU A 3 -9.94 13.49 -13.40
CA LEU A 3 -9.00 13.14 -12.36
C LEU A 3 -7.62 12.87 -12.95
N VAL A 4 -6.60 13.54 -12.43
CA VAL A 4 -5.21 13.13 -12.65
C VAL A 4 -4.67 12.50 -11.38
N LEU A 5 -4.08 11.32 -11.51
CA LEU A 5 -3.39 10.60 -10.45
C LEU A 5 -1.89 10.63 -10.73
N SER A 6 -1.07 10.81 -9.71
CA SER A 6 0.38 10.72 -9.86
C SER A 6 1.01 10.07 -8.66
N GLY A 7 1.88 9.12 -8.94
CA GLY A 7 2.63 8.36 -7.95
C GLY A 7 3.42 7.27 -8.65
N GLY A 8 4.35 6.65 -7.95
CA GLY A 8 5.12 5.61 -8.61
C GLY A 8 6.33 5.15 -7.83
N GLY A 9 7.13 4.32 -8.47
CA GLY A 9 8.30 3.69 -7.92
C GLY A 9 8.00 2.39 -7.16
N THR A 10 6.87 2.29 -6.48
CA THR A 10 6.47 1.09 -5.72
C THR A 10 4.97 0.85 -5.80
N GLY A 11 4.55 -0.40 -5.57
CA GLY A 11 3.12 -0.75 -5.47
C GLY A 11 2.37 0.05 -4.39
N GLY A 12 3.08 0.49 -3.34
CA GLY A 12 2.53 1.30 -2.25
C GLY A 12 1.94 2.63 -2.68
N HIS A 13 2.34 3.16 -3.83
CA HIS A 13 1.80 4.38 -4.42
C HIS A 13 0.83 4.12 -5.58
N VAL A 14 1.07 3.05 -6.35
CA VAL A 14 0.28 2.73 -7.54
C VAL A 14 -1.09 2.14 -7.17
N TYR A 15 -1.13 1.15 -6.29
CA TYR A 15 -2.40 0.49 -5.92
C TYR A 15 -3.41 1.41 -5.23
N PRO A 16 -3.02 2.30 -4.29
CA PRO A 16 -3.94 3.30 -3.77
C PRO A 16 -4.52 4.23 -4.83
N ALA A 17 -3.72 4.65 -5.81
CA ALA A 17 -4.20 5.48 -6.92
C ALA A 17 -5.26 4.76 -7.76
N LEU A 18 -5.03 3.48 -8.09
CA LEU A 18 -6.02 2.66 -8.80
C LEU A 18 -7.31 2.50 -7.99
N ALA A 19 -7.20 2.27 -6.68
CA ALA A 19 -8.37 2.15 -5.80
C ALA A 19 -9.18 3.45 -5.70
N ILE A 20 -8.51 4.61 -5.76
CA ILE A 20 -9.17 5.92 -5.85
C ILE A 20 -9.94 6.05 -7.17
N ALA A 21 -9.31 5.72 -8.29
CA ALA A 21 -9.96 5.78 -9.60
C ALA A 21 -11.18 4.85 -9.68
N GLU A 22 -11.06 3.61 -9.15
CA GLU A 22 -12.19 2.68 -9.06
C GLU A 22 -13.36 3.28 -8.27
N ALA A 23 -13.07 3.91 -7.11
CA ALA A 23 -14.11 4.53 -6.28
C ALA A 23 -14.79 5.72 -6.97
N PHE A 24 -14.02 6.53 -7.70
CA PHE A 24 -14.54 7.70 -8.42
C PHE A 24 -15.35 7.31 -9.65
N ALA A 25 -14.96 6.24 -10.35
CA ALA A 25 -15.74 5.71 -11.46
C ALA A 25 -17.12 5.16 -11.02
N GLN A 26 -17.24 4.72 -9.77
CA GLN A 26 -18.47 4.22 -9.18
C GLN A 26 -19.36 5.31 -8.57
N GLU A 27 -18.88 6.56 -8.48
CA GLU A 27 -19.60 7.67 -7.87
C GLU A 27 -20.42 8.43 -8.92
N PRO A 28 -21.75 8.35 -8.90
CA PRO A 28 -22.59 8.95 -9.94
C PRO A 28 -22.44 10.46 -10.05
N SER A 29 -22.17 11.17 -8.95
CA SER A 29 -21.98 12.62 -8.96
C SER A 29 -20.70 13.08 -9.66
N PHE A 30 -19.81 12.15 -10.02
CA PHE A 30 -18.59 12.47 -10.78
C PHE A 30 -18.73 12.22 -12.30
N ALA A 31 -19.91 11.77 -12.75
CA ALA A 31 -20.14 11.52 -14.17
C ALA A 31 -20.28 12.82 -14.99
N PRO A 32 -19.79 12.91 -16.26
CA PRO A 32 -18.89 11.92 -16.87
C PRO A 32 -17.50 11.93 -16.21
N PHE A 33 -16.92 10.74 -15.96
CA PHE A 33 -15.66 10.57 -15.26
C PHE A 33 -14.54 10.16 -16.22
N GLU A 34 -13.43 10.86 -16.17
CA GLU A 34 -12.19 10.54 -16.88
C GLU A 34 -11.03 10.51 -15.89
N ALA A 35 -10.20 9.48 -15.98
CA ALA A 35 -8.99 9.37 -15.16
C ALA A 35 -7.75 9.21 -16.03
N LEU A 36 -6.66 9.87 -15.64
CA LEU A 36 -5.35 9.73 -16.24
C LEU A 36 -4.30 9.54 -15.15
N PHE A 37 -3.49 8.49 -15.28
CA PHE A 37 -2.33 8.32 -14.42
C PHE A 37 -1.11 9.00 -15.05
N VAL A 38 -0.26 9.64 -14.22
CA VAL A 38 1.03 10.19 -14.64
C VAL A 38 2.13 9.48 -13.87
N GLY A 39 2.99 8.76 -14.61
CA GLY A 39 4.02 7.89 -14.06
C GLY A 39 5.34 7.97 -14.83
N THR A 40 6.26 7.04 -14.55
CA THR A 40 7.53 6.85 -15.27
C THR A 40 7.51 5.56 -16.10
N ARG A 41 8.35 5.49 -17.16
CA ARG A 41 8.38 4.33 -18.06
C ARG A 41 9.08 3.10 -17.47
N GLU A 42 10.03 3.34 -16.57
CA GLU A 42 10.98 2.33 -16.09
C GLU A 42 10.53 1.61 -14.82
N ARG A 43 9.33 1.90 -14.31
CA ARG A 43 8.87 1.38 -13.02
C ARG A 43 7.56 0.60 -13.14
N LEU A 44 7.14 0.04 -12.02
CA LEU A 44 5.96 -0.84 -11.92
C LEU A 44 4.67 -0.22 -12.48
N GLU A 45 4.51 1.09 -12.35
CA GLU A 45 3.33 1.80 -12.87
C GLU A 45 3.15 1.64 -14.37
N ALA A 46 4.24 1.52 -15.13
CA ALA A 46 4.20 1.34 -16.59
C ALA A 46 3.52 0.02 -17.02
N GLN A 47 3.52 -0.99 -16.15
CA GLN A 47 2.88 -2.28 -16.39
C GLN A 47 1.52 -2.38 -15.67
N ILE A 48 1.48 -1.99 -14.39
CA ILE A 48 0.31 -2.19 -13.54
C ILE A 48 -0.87 -1.31 -13.99
N VAL A 49 -0.62 -0.03 -14.32
CA VAL A 49 -1.70 0.91 -14.65
C VAL A 49 -2.44 0.53 -15.95
N PRO A 50 -1.75 0.23 -17.07
CA PRO A 50 -2.42 -0.25 -18.27
C PRO A 50 -3.11 -1.61 -18.08
N SER A 51 -2.53 -2.52 -17.31
CA SER A 51 -3.14 -3.82 -16.98
C SER A 51 -4.45 -3.68 -16.18
N ALA A 52 -4.61 -2.56 -15.46
CA ALA A 52 -5.86 -2.20 -14.79
C ALA A 52 -6.84 -1.42 -15.69
N GLY A 53 -6.56 -1.27 -16.99
CA GLY A 53 -7.41 -0.57 -17.94
C GLY A 53 -7.39 0.95 -17.84
N MET A 54 -6.43 1.54 -17.09
CA MET A 54 -6.33 2.99 -16.93
C MET A 54 -5.31 3.59 -17.90
N PRO A 55 -5.62 4.71 -18.56
CA PRO A 55 -4.65 5.43 -19.38
C PRO A 55 -3.51 6.00 -18.53
N ILE A 56 -2.29 5.94 -19.08
CA ILE A 56 -1.08 6.47 -18.45
C ILE A 56 -0.33 7.42 -19.38
N ALA A 57 0.09 8.55 -18.85
CA ALA A 57 1.07 9.44 -19.47
C ALA A 57 2.40 9.34 -18.72
N PHE A 58 3.50 9.48 -19.46
CA PHE A 58 4.83 9.34 -18.86
C PHE A 58 5.55 10.68 -18.78
N VAL A 59 6.24 10.87 -17.66
CA VAL A 59 7.14 11.99 -17.41
C VAL A 59 8.47 11.48 -16.86
N HIS A 60 9.54 12.26 -17.04
CA HIS A 60 10.79 11.98 -16.39
C HIS A 60 10.73 12.41 -14.92
N ALA A 61 11.21 11.54 -14.04
CA ALA A 61 11.36 11.85 -12.63
C ALA A 61 12.52 11.05 -12.03
N ALA A 62 13.21 11.64 -11.08
CA ALA A 62 14.29 10.99 -10.35
C ALA A 62 14.13 11.18 -8.84
N PRO A 63 14.50 10.17 -8.03
CA PRO A 63 14.51 10.30 -6.58
C PRO A 63 15.41 11.46 -6.13
N LEU A 64 14.96 12.21 -5.13
CA LEU A 64 15.75 13.29 -4.57
C LEU A 64 16.97 12.72 -3.84
N ALA A 65 18.15 13.23 -4.17
CA ALA A 65 19.39 12.82 -3.53
C ALA A 65 19.38 13.29 -2.06
N ARG A 66 19.70 12.37 -1.15
CA ARG A 66 19.78 12.66 0.30
C ARG A 66 21.15 13.17 0.74
N ARG A 67 22.16 13.02 -0.10
CA ARG A 67 23.54 13.46 0.14
C ARG A 67 24.02 14.30 -1.03
N LEU A 68 24.86 15.29 -0.75
CA LEU A 68 25.51 16.08 -1.76
C LEU A 68 26.44 15.17 -2.58
N SER A 69 26.13 15.02 -3.86
CA SER A 69 26.92 14.24 -4.82
C SER A 69 26.73 14.83 -6.22
N LEU A 70 27.61 14.51 -7.15
CA LEU A 70 27.49 14.94 -8.55
C LEU A 70 26.16 14.50 -9.21
N SER A 71 25.51 13.44 -8.67
CA SER A 71 24.20 12.98 -9.12
C SER A 71 23.06 13.97 -8.83
N ILE A 72 23.25 14.97 -7.97
CA ILE A 72 22.23 16.02 -7.72
C ILE A 72 21.93 16.78 -9.00
N PHE A 73 22.96 17.11 -9.79
CA PHE A 73 22.75 17.86 -11.03
C PHE A 73 21.88 17.06 -12.02
N SER A 74 22.16 15.78 -12.21
CA SER A 74 21.34 14.91 -13.07
C SER A 74 19.91 14.77 -12.53
N THR A 75 19.73 14.66 -11.22
CA THR A 75 18.41 14.62 -10.58
C THR A 75 17.62 15.91 -10.84
N ILE A 76 18.26 17.08 -10.72
CA ILE A 76 17.63 18.39 -10.97
C ILE A 76 17.19 18.46 -12.45
N VAL A 77 18.10 18.15 -13.37
CA VAL A 77 17.81 18.18 -14.81
C VAL A 77 16.67 17.24 -15.18
N THR A 78 16.69 16.00 -14.65
CA THR A 78 15.63 15.02 -14.89
C THR A 78 14.27 15.51 -14.37
N ASN A 79 14.21 16.04 -13.15
CA ASN A 79 12.96 16.55 -12.58
C ASN A 79 12.50 17.85 -13.28
N ALA A 80 13.41 18.72 -13.73
CA ALA A 80 13.08 19.90 -14.54
C ALA A 80 12.47 19.50 -15.90
N ARG A 81 13.05 18.49 -16.58
CA ARG A 81 12.47 17.92 -17.78
C ARG A 81 11.07 17.37 -17.50
N GLY A 82 10.92 16.58 -16.44
CA GLY A 82 9.62 16.03 -16.02
C GLY A 82 8.57 17.11 -15.73
N PHE A 83 9.00 18.24 -15.15
CA PHE A 83 8.13 19.40 -14.94
C PHE A 83 7.60 19.98 -16.27
N VAL A 84 8.45 20.16 -17.26
CA VAL A 84 8.03 20.65 -18.59
C VAL A 84 7.10 19.65 -19.29
N GLU A 85 7.41 18.35 -19.21
CA GLU A 85 6.54 17.29 -19.76
C GLU A 85 5.18 17.27 -19.04
N ALA A 86 5.17 17.43 -17.71
CA ALA A 86 3.95 17.49 -16.92
C ALA A 86 3.07 18.70 -17.28
N LEU A 87 3.66 19.87 -17.60
CA LEU A 87 2.90 21.01 -18.10
C LEU A 87 2.12 20.65 -19.36
N GLY A 88 2.74 19.94 -20.31
CA GLY A 88 2.10 19.48 -21.54
C GLY A 88 0.99 18.46 -21.30
N VAL A 89 1.20 17.52 -20.36
CA VAL A 89 0.19 16.53 -19.96
C VAL A 89 -1.01 17.22 -19.31
N LEU A 90 -0.78 18.09 -18.33
CA LEU A 90 -1.83 18.81 -17.62
C LEU A 90 -2.61 19.79 -18.48
N HIS A 91 -1.94 20.42 -19.47
CA HIS A 91 -2.60 21.28 -20.46
C HIS A 91 -3.63 20.51 -21.30
N ARG A 92 -3.32 19.27 -21.71
CA ARG A 92 -4.24 18.41 -22.46
C ARG A 92 -5.33 17.82 -21.57
N ALA A 93 -4.95 17.31 -20.38
CA ALA A 93 -5.87 16.65 -19.46
C ALA A 93 -6.88 17.60 -18.83
N ARG A 94 -6.48 18.85 -18.57
CA ARG A 94 -7.29 19.88 -17.87
C ARG A 94 -8.01 19.32 -16.64
N PRO A 95 -7.26 18.79 -15.64
CA PRO A 95 -7.88 18.12 -14.51
C PRO A 95 -8.71 19.08 -13.66
N ASP A 96 -9.77 18.55 -13.07
CA ASP A 96 -10.51 19.19 -11.98
C ASP A 96 -9.82 18.91 -10.65
N VAL A 97 -9.24 17.70 -10.53
CA VAL A 97 -8.55 17.23 -9.33
C VAL A 97 -7.25 16.49 -9.71
N LEU A 98 -6.17 16.79 -8.99
CA LEU A 98 -4.93 16.03 -8.97
C LEU A 98 -4.78 15.37 -7.60
N ILE A 99 -4.64 14.04 -7.56
CA ILE A 99 -4.31 13.32 -6.35
C ILE A 99 -2.92 12.69 -6.52
N ALA A 100 -1.98 13.17 -5.73
CA ALA A 100 -0.64 12.60 -5.63
C ALA A 100 -0.64 11.52 -4.53
N THR A 101 -0.30 10.28 -4.89
CA THR A 101 -0.24 9.16 -3.94
C THR A 101 1.16 8.92 -3.38
N GLY A 102 2.09 9.83 -3.68
CA GLY A 102 3.46 9.81 -3.18
C GLY A 102 4.48 9.24 -4.15
N GLY A 103 5.72 9.17 -3.68
CA GLY A 103 6.86 8.84 -4.51
C GLY A 103 7.39 10.04 -5.30
N TYR A 104 8.63 9.90 -5.78
CA TYR A 104 9.35 11.01 -6.46
C TYR A 104 8.67 11.47 -7.77
N VAL A 105 7.86 10.62 -8.39
CA VAL A 105 7.12 10.92 -9.63
C VAL A 105 6.10 12.05 -9.42
N ALA A 106 5.52 12.13 -8.23
CA ALA A 106 4.54 13.16 -7.91
C ALA A 106 5.14 14.58 -7.91
N LEU A 107 6.45 14.73 -7.65
CA LEU A 107 7.10 16.03 -7.50
C LEU A 107 6.95 16.92 -8.74
N PRO A 108 7.39 16.53 -9.95
CA PRO A 108 7.25 17.37 -11.13
C PRO A 108 5.78 17.64 -11.50
N VAL A 109 4.89 16.70 -11.27
CA VAL A 109 3.46 16.82 -11.63
C VAL A 109 2.73 17.81 -10.73
N VAL A 110 2.90 17.70 -9.41
CA VAL A 110 2.32 18.64 -8.44
C VAL A 110 2.89 20.04 -8.63
N ALA A 111 4.22 20.16 -8.80
CA ALA A 111 4.88 21.44 -9.05
C ALA A 111 4.34 22.12 -10.33
N ALA A 112 4.16 21.36 -11.42
CA ALA A 112 3.63 21.87 -12.67
C ALA A 112 2.18 22.37 -12.52
N LEU A 113 1.29 21.60 -11.87
CA LEU A 113 -0.09 22.06 -11.64
C LEU A 113 -0.12 23.29 -10.71
N ARG A 114 0.69 23.30 -9.66
CA ARG A 114 0.79 24.45 -8.75
C ARG A 114 1.24 25.71 -9.49
N PHE A 115 2.18 25.58 -10.42
CA PHE A 115 2.64 26.66 -11.29
C PHE A 115 1.53 27.15 -12.23
N VAL A 116 0.81 26.26 -12.92
CA VAL A 116 -0.33 26.59 -13.79
C VAL A 116 -1.43 27.32 -13.01
N ARG A 117 -1.71 26.90 -11.76
CA ARG A 117 -2.64 27.59 -10.87
C ARG A 117 -2.17 29.00 -10.48
N ALA A 118 -0.88 29.16 -10.18
CA ALA A 118 -0.30 30.49 -9.85
C ALA A 118 -0.44 31.49 -10.99
N LEU A 119 -0.46 31.00 -12.25
CA LEU A 119 -0.72 31.82 -13.43
C LEU A 119 -2.21 32.07 -13.71
N GLY A 120 -3.12 31.61 -12.83
CA GLY A 120 -4.57 31.76 -13.01
C GLY A 120 -5.17 30.87 -14.12
N ARG A 121 -4.40 29.90 -14.66
CA ARG A 121 -4.80 29.07 -15.80
C ARG A 121 -5.49 27.74 -15.41
N SER A 122 -5.60 27.46 -14.11
CA SER A 122 -6.33 26.28 -13.60
C SER A 122 -6.88 26.57 -12.22
N LYS A 123 -8.04 25.97 -11.92
CA LYS A 123 -8.66 25.97 -10.59
C LYS A 123 -8.61 24.59 -9.93
N ALA A 124 -7.95 23.61 -10.59
CA ALA A 124 -7.86 22.23 -10.13
C ALA A 124 -7.37 22.13 -8.67
N ARG A 125 -8.01 21.28 -7.87
CA ARG A 125 -7.59 21.01 -6.51
C ARG A 125 -6.49 19.96 -6.47
N ILE A 126 -5.60 20.05 -5.48
CA ILE A 126 -4.47 19.14 -5.31
C ILE A 126 -4.55 18.49 -3.94
N ALA A 127 -4.64 17.17 -3.89
CA ALA A 127 -4.46 16.37 -2.68
C ALA A 127 -3.16 15.58 -2.72
N LEU A 128 -2.60 15.36 -1.55
CA LEU A 128 -1.45 14.47 -1.34
C LEU A 128 -1.85 13.37 -0.36
N LEU A 129 -1.82 12.12 -0.81
CA LEU A 129 -1.99 10.96 0.06
C LEU A 129 -0.63 10.55 0.64
N GLU A 130 -0.53 10.52 1.98
CA GLU A 130 0.61 9.94 2.68
C GLU A 130 0.19 8.59 3.28
N PRO A 131 0.64 7.48 2.70
CA PRO A 131 0.26 6.15 3.16
C PRO A 131 1.04 5.66 4.40
N ASN A 132 2.14 6.31 4.75
CA ASN A 132 3.00 5.92 5.86
C ASN A 132 2.75 6.77 7.11
N ALA A 133 3.08 6.20 8.27
CA ALA A 133 3.02 6.92 9.55
C ALA A 133 4.03 8.09 9.62
N VAL A 134 5.14 7.98 8.89
CA VAL A 134 6.14 9.05 8.74
C VAL A 134 6.23 9.43 7.27
N ALA A 135 5.99 10.69 6.98
CA ALA A 135 6.01 11.18 5.61
C ALA A 135 7.41 11.09 4.99
N GLY A 136 7.48 10.52 3.78
CA GLY A 136 8.69 10.49 2.99
C GLY A 136 9.17 11.89 2.57
N LEU A 137 10.46 12.02 2.22
CA LEU A 137 11.06 13.32 1.85
C LEU A 137 10.27 14.05 0.76
N THR A 138 9.88 13.34 -0.30
CA THR A 138 9.09 13.95 -1.39
C THR A 138 7.76 14.49 -0.87
N ASN A 139 7.02 13.72 -0.07
CA ASN A 139 5.73 14.14 0.45
C ASN A 139 5.87 15.33 1.41
N ARG A 140 6.93 15.36 2.23
CA ARG A 140 7.24 16.54 3.06
C ARG A 140 7.45 17.81 2.23
N LEU A 141 8.15 17.72 1.11
CA LEU A 141 8.37 18.85 0.19
C LEU A 141 7.11 19.24 -0.57
N LEU A 142 6.21 18.31 -0.85
CA LEU A 142 4.94 18.56 -1.55
C LEU A 142 3.86 19.15 -0.64
N THR A 143 3.90 18.88 0.66
CA THR A 143 2.91 19.36 1.64
C THR A 143 2.55 20.85 1.52
N PRO A 144 3.50 21.80 1.35
CA PRO A 144 3.16 23.23 1.19
C PRO A 144 2.50 23.57 -0.15
N LEU A 145 2.62 22.69 -1.16
CA LEU A 145 2.14 22.92 -2.53
C LEU A 145 0.73 22.42 -2.78
N VAL A 146 0.15 21.64 -1.86
CA VAL A 146 -1.16 21.01 -2.00
C VAL A 146 -2.25 21.70 -1.18
N ASP A 147 -3.49 21.49 -1.54
CA ASP A 147 -4.64 22.03 -0.82
C ASP A 147 -4.94 21.21 0.43
N GLU A 148 -4.85 19.89 0.34
CA GLU A 148 -5.04 18.96 1.46
C GLU A 148 -3.98 17.86 1.47
N VAL A 149 -3.64 17.40 2.68
CA VAL A 149 -2.85 16.19 2.92
C VAL A 149 -3.75 15.14 3.54
N TRP A 150 -3.85 14.01 2.88
CA TRP A 150 -4.64 12.87 3.32
C TRP A 150 -3.74 11.82 3.94
N LEU A 151 -3.94 11.56 5.22
CA LEU A 151 -3.11 10.65 6.00
C LEU A 151 -3.78 9.29 6.10
N ALA A 152 -3.01 8.24 5.88
CA ALA A 152 -3.46 6.88 6.13
C ALA A 152 -3.48 6.53 7.62
N VAL A 153 -2.50 7.05 8.35
CA VAL A 153 -2.27 6.79 9.76
C VAL A 153 -1.84 8.08 10.45
N VAL A 154 -2.30 8.27 11.67
CA VAL A 154 -1.84 9.35 12.54
C VAL A 154 -1.06 8.73 13.70
N PRO A 155 0.24 9.04 13.84
CA PRO A 155 1.02 8.58 14.98
C PRO A 155 0.41 9.05 16.32
N PRO A 156 0.52 8.26 17.38
CA PRO A 156 0.04 8.66 18.70
C PRO A 156 0.58 10.03 19.14
N GLY A 157 -0.30 10.87 19.68
CA GLY A 157 0.07 12.20 20.18
C GLY A 157 0.22 13.30 19.13
N ARG A 158 0.11 12.96 17.83
CA ARG A 158 0.13 13.97 16.75
C ARG A 158 -1.22 14.67 16.63
N VAL A 159 -1.21 16.00 16.65
CA VAL A 159 -2.37 16.84 16.32
C VAL A 159 -2.37 17.12 14.81
N LEU A 160 -3.52 16.95 14.16
CA LEU A 160 -3.67 17.25 12.73
C LEU A 160 -3.73 18.75 12.48
N GLY A 161 -3.02 19.19 11.45
CA GLY A 161 -3.14 20.55 10.91
C GLY A 161 -4.47 20.77 10.18
N LYS A 162 -4.86 22.04 9.97
CA LYS A 162 -6.13 22.40 9.32
C LYS A 162 -6.36 21.78 7.93
N ARG A 163 -5.27 21.45 7.21
CA ARG A 163 -5.31 20.85 5.88
C ARG A 163 -5.04 19.34 5.88
N GLU A 164 -4.87 18.75 7.05
CA GLU A 164 -4.59 17.33 7.22
C GLU A 164 -5.85 16.57 7.61
N HIS A 165 -6.13 15.47 6.91
CA HIS A 165 -7.31 14.65 7.13
C HIS A 165 -6.92 13.18 7.21
N LEU A 166 -7.37 12.49 8.24
CA LEU A 166 -7.24 11.04 8.35
C LEU A 166 -8.30 10.42 7.44
N VAL A 167 -7.85 9.78 6.36
CA VAL A 167 -8.73 9.11 5.39
C VAL A 167 -8.46 7.60 5.28
N GLY A 168 -7.29 7.15 5.73
CA GLY A 168 -6.82 5.78 5.49
C GLY A 168 -6.18 5.58 4.12
N THR A 169 -5.64 4.41 3.86
CA THR A 169 -5.13 4.04 2.53
C THR A 169 -6.20 3.26 1.76
N PRO A 170 -6.64 3.74 0.60
CA PRO A 170 -7.65 3.04 -0.20
C PRO A 170 -7.09 1.72 -0.75
N VAL A 171 -7.93 0.70 -0.72
CA VAL A 171 -7.64 -0.66 -1.20
C VAL A 171 -8.57 -0.98 -2.36
N ARG A 172 -8.04 -1.66 -3.39
CA ARG A 172 -8.81 -2.07 -4.57
C ARG A 172 -10.05 -2.90 -4.18
N ALA A 173 -11.12 -2.73 -4.93
CA ALA A 173 -12.38 -3.42 -4.70
C ALA A 173 -12.21 -4.95 -4.63
N ALA A 174 -11.37 -5.52 -5.50
CA ALA A 174 -11.11 -6.96 -5.55
C ALA A 174 -10.60 -7.54 -4.22
N VAL A 175 -9.82 -6.80 -3.43
CA VAL A 175 -9.33 -7.26 -2.12
C VAL A 175 -10.43 -7.21 -1.06
N ARG A 176 -11.39 -6.29 -1.20
CA ARG A 176 -12.48 -6.07 -0.24
C ARG A 176 -13.69 -6.99 -0.44
N VAL A 177 -13.76 -7.71 -1.56
CA VAL A 177 -14.85 -8.69 -1.79
C VAL A 177 -14.77 -9.75 -0.69
N PRO A 178 -15.84 -9.95 0.09
CA PRO A 178 -15.86 -10.96 1.15
C PRO A 178 -15.52 -12.35 0.61
N MET A 179 -14.71 -13.08 1.36
CA MET A 179 -14.37 -14.47 1.11
C MET A 179 -14.31 -15.19 2.45
N THR A 180 -14.93 -16.34 2.55
CA THR A 180 -14.88 -17.15 3.76
C THR A 180 -13.52 -17.84 3.94
N PRO A 181 -13.11 -18.17 5.17
CA PRO A 181 -11.88 -18.95 5.39
C PRO A 181 -11.86 -20.27 4.62
N ALA A 182 -12.99 -20.95 4.52
CA ALA A 182 -13.12 -22.22 3.78
C ALA A 182 -12.88 -22.02 2.28
N GLU A 183 -13.41 -20.96 1.67
CA GLU A 183 -13.17 -20.62 0.25
C GLU A 183 -11.70 -20.28 0.01
N GLY A 184 -11.10 -19.46 0.89
CA GLY A 184 -9.69 -19.12 0.81
C GLY A 184 -8.78 -20.33 0.89
N ARG A 185 -9.02 -21.23 1.86
CA ARG A 185 -8.27 -22.49 2.03
C ARG A 185 -8.43 -23.41 0.83
N ARG A 186 -9.65 -23.54 0.28
CA ARG A 186 -9.90 -24.32 -0.93
C ARG A 186 -9.13 -23.78 -2.14
N LEU A 187 -9.12 -22.45 -2.34
CA LEU A 187 -8.36 -21.81 -3.44
C LEU A 187 -6.84 -21.99 -3.30
N LEU A 188 -6.35 -22.08 -2.07
CA LEU A 188 -4.93 -22.33 -1.80
C LEU A 188 -4.59 -23.83 -1.76
N GLU A 189 -5.58 -24.72 -1.96
CA GLU A 189 -5.41 -26.18 -1.94
C GLU A 189 -4.80 -26.67 -0.62
N ILE A 190 -5.31 -26.16 0.51
CA ILE A 190 -4.87 -26.52 1.87
C ILE A 190 -6.03 -27.09 2.69
N ASP A 191 -5.70 -27.73 3.82
CA ASP A 191 -6.67 -28.40 4.69
C ASP A 191 -7.64 -27.35 5.31
N PRO A 192 -8.96 -27.51 5.19
CA PRO A 192 -9.93 -26.56 5.73
C PRO A 192 -10.01 -26.56 7.25
N LEU A 193 -9.53 -27.59 7.94
CA LEU A 193 -9.67 -27.75 9.39
C LEU A 193 -8.43 -27.36 10.19
N LYS A 194 -7.27 -27.20 9.54
CA LYS A 194 -6.03 -26.86 10.22
C LYS A 194 -5.90 -25.36 10.49
N THR A 195 -5.25 -25.01 11.59
CA THR A 195 -4.82 -23.64 11.87
C THR A 195 -3.85 -23.17 10.79
N THR A 196 -4.21 -22.11 10.11
CA THR A 196 -3.49 -21.63 8.92
C THR A 196 -2.67 -20.39 9.23
N ILE A 197 -1.37 -20.50 9.11
CA ILE A 197 -0.43 -19.39 9.19
C ILE A 197 0.01 -19.04 7.76
N VAL A 198 -0.26 -17.82 7.32
CA VAL A 198 0.21 -17.33 6.03
C VAL A 198 1.41 -16.44 6.26
N ILE A 199 2.51 -16.70 5.53
CA ILE A 199 3.76 -15.94 5.63
C ILE A 199 4.03 -15.30 4.28
N MET A 200 4.08 -13.95 4.23
CA MET A 200 4.30 -13.22 2.97
C MET A 200 5.13 -11.95 3.16
N GLY A 201 6.16 -11.80 2.35
CA GLY A 201 7.08 -10.66 2.40
C GLY A 201 6.75 -9.49 1.47
N GLY A 202 5.55 -9.51 0.85
CA GLY A 202 5.21 -8.61 -0.25
C GLY A 202 5.68 -9.12 -1.62
N SER A 203 5.53 -8.32 -2.68
CA SER A 203 5.76 -8.73 -4.08
C SER A 203 7.17 -9.23 -4.39
N GLN A 204 8.18 -8.78 -3.64
CA GLN A 204 9.58 -9.19 -3.83
C GLN A 204 9.98 -10.38 -2.95
N GLY A 205 9.09 -10.85 -2.08
CA GLY A 205 9.42 -11.79 -1.02
C GLY A 205 10.20 -11.15 0.13
N ALA A 206 10.51 -11.94 1.16
CA ALA A 206 11.34 -11.51 2.29
C ALA A 206 12.15 -12.69 2.80
N ARG A 207 13.46 -12.67 2.54
CA ARG A 207 14.34 -13.80 2.82
C ARG A 207 14.33 -14.21 4.30
N SER A 208 14.39 -13.25 5.24
CA SER A 208 14.35 -13.56 6.67
C SER A 208 13.05 -14.25 7.10
N LEU A 209 11.89 -13.82 6.54
CA LEU A 209 10.60 -14.49 6.77
C LEU A 209 10.62 -15.91 6.21
N ASN A 210 11.13 -16.09 4.99
CA ASN A 210 11.25 -17.40 4.35
C ASN A 210 12.17 -18.33 5.12
N ASP A 211 13.30 -17.82 5.62
CA ASP A 211 14.27 -18.60 6.40
C ASP A 211 13.70 -19.02 7.75
N ALA A 212 13.01 -18.11 8.47
CA ALA A 212 12.35 -18.43 9.73
C ALA A 212 11.22 -19.46 9.53
N ALA A 213 10.40 -19.30 8.48
CA ALA A 213 9.35 -20.25 8.14
C ALA A 213 9.91 -21.65 7.80
N THR A 214 10.96 -21.68 6.99
CA THR A 214 11.62 -22.93 6.59
C THR A 214 12.22 -23.64 7.80
N GLY A 215 12.92 -22.89 8.67
CA GLY A 215 13.49 -23.43 9.89
C GLY A 215 12.43 -23.96 10.87
N LEU A 216 11.29 -23.30 10.97
CA LEU A 216 10.15 -23.79 11.77
C LEU A 216 9.63 -25.14 11.26
N VAL A 217 9.50 -25.30 9.93
CA VAL A 217 9.09 -26.58 9.33
C VAL A 217 10.14 -27.69 9.57
N ASP A 218 11.42 -27.36 9.49
CA ASP A 218 12.50 -28.32 9.73
C ASP A 218 12.61 -28.75 11.19
N ALA A 219 12.33 -27.83 12.12
CA ALA A 219 12.28 -28.13 13.57
C ALA A 219 11.06 -29.00 13.96
N GLY A 220 10.08 -29.10 13.07
CA GLY A 220 8.83 -29.82 13.28
C GLY A 220 7.66 -28.87 13.52
N LEU A 221 6.80 -28.75 12.50
CA LEU A 221 5.62 -27.90 12.60
C LEU A 221 4.68 -28.40 13.71
N PRO A 222 4.16 -27.51 14.59
CA PRO A 222 3.23 -27.91 15.63
C PRO A 222 2.01 -28.68 15.10
N PRO A 223 1.54 -29.72 15.82
CA PRO A 223 0.36 -30.48 15.41
C PRO A 223 -0.85 -29.59 15.16
N GLY A 224 -1.57 -29.86 14.07
CA GLY A 224 -2.75 -29.07 13.70
C GLY A 224 -2.47 -27.76 12.95
N TRP A 225 -1.20 -27.39 12.78
CA TRP A 225 -0.82 -26.22 11.97
C TRP A 225 -0.56 -26.57 10.52
N GLN A 226 -0.75 -25.59 9.66
CA GLN A 226 -0.29 -25.59 8.28
C GLN A 226 0.22 -24.20 7.89
N LEU A 227 1.20 -24.16 6.98
CA LEU A 227 1.82 -22.95 6.50
C LEU A 227 1.54 -22.72 5.02
N VAL A 228 1.20 -21.49 4.66
CA VAL A 228 1.25 -21.00 3.29
C VAL A 228 2.38 -19.98 3.23
N ILE A 229 3.41 -20.24 2.43
CA ILE A 229 4.59 -19.40 2.30
C ILE A 229 4.58 -18.77 0.91
N VAL A 230 4.37 -17.45 0.83
CA VAL A 230 4.52 -16.68 -0.42
C VAL A 230 5.96 -16.19 -0.48
N ALA A 231 6.82 -17.02 -1.05
CA ALA A 231 8.26 -16.84 -1.00
C ALA A 231 8.79 -15.67 -1.84
N GLY A 232 8.03 -15.24 -2.87
CA GLY A 232 8.50 -14.33 -3.92
C GLY A 232 9.28 -15.07 -5.00
N GLU A 233 9.29 -14.53 -6.22
CA GLU A 233 9.89 -15.20 -7.39
C GLU A 233 11.38 -15.55 -7.17
N ARG A 234 12.14 -14.67 -6.50
CA ARG A 234 13.58 -14.85 -6.28
C ARG A 234 13.94 -16.01 -5.37
N ASP A 235 13.06 -16.36 -4.45
CA ASP A 235 13.34 -17.31 -3.37
C ASP A 235 12.50 -18.60 -3.48
N PHE A 236 11.56 -18.61 -4.43
CA PHE A 236 10.60 -19.69 -4.61
C PHE A 236 11.24 -21.06 -4.82
N GLU A 237 12.24 -21.15 -5.73
CA GLU A 237 12.92 -22.43 -6.03
C GLU A 237 13.65 -22.96 -4.80
N ARG A 238 14.36 -22.09 -4.08
CA ARG A 238 15.11 -22.46 -2.86
C ARG A 238 14.19 -22.99 -1.75
N VAL A 239 13.12 -22.25 -1.46
CA VAL A 239 12.15 -22.59 -0.41
C VAL A 239 11.35 -23.82 -0.82
N GLY A 240 10.90 -23.88 -2.07
CA GLY A 240 10.12 -25.00 -2.62
C GLY A 240 10.90 -26.32 -2.60
N ALA A 241 12.17 -26.31 -3.03
CA ALA A 241 13.01 -27.49 -3.00
C ALA A 241 13.22 -28.01 -1.57
N ARG A 242 13.48 -27.12 -0.61
CA ARG A 242 13.72 -27.49 0.80
C ARG A 242 12.47 -28.04 1.49
N LEU A 243 11.29 -27.55 1.14
CA LEU A 243 10.02 -27.92 1.76
C LEU A 243 9.21 -28.92 0.93
N SER A 244 9.78 -29.46 -0.13
CA SER A 244 9.14 -30.47 -0.99
C SER A 244 8.69 -31.68 -0.18
N GLY A 245 7.47 -32.18 -0.47
CA GLY A 245 6.90 -33.35 0.20
C GLY A 245 6.40 -33.11 1.64
N ARG A 246 6.39 -31.89 2.14
CA ARG A 246 5.84 -31.55 3.46
C ARG A 246 4.30 -31.35 3.36
N PRO A 247 3.45 -32.26 3.88
CA PRO A 247 1.99 -32.25 3.61
C PRO A 247 1.24 -31.08 4.23
N SER A 248 1.82 -30.39 5.21
CA SER A 248 1.22 -29.24 5.89
C SER A 248 1.82 -27.89 5.43
N VAL A 249 2.51 -27.86 4.28
CA VAL A 249 3.16 -26.65 3.78
C VAL A 249 2.83 -26.44 2.31
N ARG A 250 2.33 -25.25 1.98
CA ARG A 250 2.12 -24.77 0.62
C ARG A 250 3.09 -23.64 0.32
N VAL A 251 3.97 -23.80 -0.67
CA VAL A 251 4.89 -22.74 -1.12
C VAL A 251 4.39 -22.19 -2.44
N LEU A 252 4.30 -20.86 -2.53
CA LEU A 252 3.87 -20.10 -3.70
C LEU A 252 4.93 -19.07 -4.07
N SER A 253 5.18 -18.88 -5.37
CA SER A 253 6.05 -17.79 -5.84
C SER A 253 5.36 -16.44 -5.73
N TYR A 254 4.06 -16.40 -6.07
CA TYR A 254 3.24 -15.21 -6.12
C TYR A 254 1.76 -15.55 -5.88
N LEU A 255 1.01 -14.62 -5.31
CA LEU A 255 -0.44 -14.74 -5.12
C LEU A 255 -1.18 -14.05 -6.26
N ARG A 256 -1.80 -14.83 -7.13
CA ARG A 256 -2.70 -14.29 -8.18
C ARG A 256 -3.97 -13.69 -7.56
N GLU A 257 -4.46 -14.30 -6.49
CA GLU A 257 -5.65 -13.92 -5.74
C GLU A 257 -5.28 -13.61 -4.28
N PRO A 258 -4.78 -12.39 -3.97
CA PRO A 258 -4.30 -12.06 -2.61
C PRO A 258 -5.36 -12.24 -1.53
N ARG A 259 -6.64 -12.00 -1.84
CA ARG A 259 -7.75 -12.16 -0.88
C ARG A 259 -7.87 -13.59 -0.37
N ALA A 260 -7.48 -14.61 -1.16
CA ALA A 260 -7.51 -16.00 -0.71
C ALA A 260 -6.57 -16.24 0.47
N ALA A 261 -5.38 -15.61 0.46
CA ALA A 261 -4.42 -15.70 1.56
C ALA A 261 -4.94 -14.98 2.82
N TYR A 262 -5.50 -13.78 2.65
CA TYR A 262 -6.11 -13.05 3.76
C TYR A 262 -7.29 -13.84 4.37
N ALA A 263 -8.17 -14.38 3.54
CA ALA A 263 -9.33 -15.16 4.01
C ALA A 263 -8.92 -16.47 4.69
N ALA A 264 -7.90 -17.17 4.16
CA ALA A 264 -7.44 -18.45 4.70
C ALA A 264 -6.72 -18.34 6.04
N ALA A 265 -6.08 -17.19 6.32
CA ALA A 265 -5.19 -17.00 7.46
C ALA A 265 -5.94 -16.86 8.79
N ASP A 266 -5.55 -17.64 9.79
CA ASP A 266 -5.85 -17.36 11.20
C ASP A 266 -4.89 -16.29 11.73
N VAL A 267 -3.61 -16.35 11.31
CA VAL A 267 -2.59 -15.33 11.57
C VAL A 267 -1.78 -15.10 10.28
N LEU A 268 -1.59 -13.84 9.92
CA LEU A 268 -0.70 -13.46 8.83
C LEU A 268 0.63 -12.93 9.37
N VAL A 269 1.75 -13.47 8.89
CA VAL A 269 3.10 -12.98 9.19
C VAL A 269 3.63 -12.22 7.99
N THR A 270 3.92 -10.92 8.15
CA THR A 270 4.24 -10.08 6.99
C THR A 270 5.10 -8.86 7.32
N ARG A 271 5.62 -8.21 6.28
CA ARG A 271 6.24 -6.88 6.37
C ARG A 271 5.19 -5.80 6.65
N ALA A 272 5.64 -4.64 7.17
CA ALA A 272 4.77 -3.51 7.50
C ALA A 272 4.75 -2.42 6.42
N GLY A 273 4.67 -2.83 5.15
CA GLY A 273 4.45 -1.90 4.04
C GLY A 273 3.04 -1.31 4.08
N ALA A 274 2.90 -0.03 3.76
CA ALA A 274 1.64 0.69 3.88
C ALA A 274 0.45 0.02 3.15
N SER A 275 0.68 -0.51 1.93
CA SER A 275 -0.37 -1.25 1.19
C SER A 275 -0.78 -2.54 1.91
N THR A 276 0.20 -3.29 2.44
CA THR A 276 -0.10 -4.53 3.18
C THR A 276 -0.93 -4.25 4.42
N LEU A 277 -0.58 -3.19 5.18
CA LEU A 277 -1.34 -2.78 6.35
C LEU A 277 -2.76 -2.33 5.99
N ALA A 278 -2.92 -1.63 4.88
CA ALA A 278 -4.24 -1.25 4.36
C ALA A 278 -5.08 -2.47 3.99
N GLU A 279 -4.49 -3.48 3.35
CA GLU A 279 -5.15 -4.73 2.99
C GLU A 279 -5.51 -5.55 4.24
N LEU A 280 -4.62 -5.62 5.25
CA LEU A 280 -4.92 -6.21 6.56
C LEU A 280 -6.12 -5.52 7.24
N ALA A 281 -6.12 -4.18 7.26
CA ALA A 281 -7.24 -3.42 7.80
C ALA A 281 -8.55 -3.69 7.05
N ALA A 282 -8.50 -3.80 5.72
CA ALA A 282 -9.68 -4.05 4.89
C ALA A 282 -10.23 -5.48 5.01
N THR A 283 -9.38 -6.46 5.33
CA THR A 283 -9.72 -7.89 5.39
C THR A 283 -9.89 -8.43 6.81
N ALA A 284 -9.64 -7.60 7.82
CA ALA A 284 -9.80 -7.91 9.24
C ALA A 284 -8.98 -9.14 9.72
N VAL A 285 -7.76 -9.31 9.20
CA VAL A 285 -6.88 -10.43 9.55
C VAL A 285 -5.90 -10.04 10.65
N PRO A 286 -5.78 -10.81 11.75
CA PRO A 286 -4.72 -10.63 12.74
C PRO A 286 -3.33 -10.84 12.15
N ALA A 287 -2.36 -10.01 12.52
CA ALA A 287 -1.04 -10.07 11.93
C ALA A 287 0.12 -10.01 12.92
N LEU A 288 1.16 -10.80 12.64
CA LEU A 288 2.51 -10.58 13.17
C LEU A 288 3.29 -9.75 12.15
N LEU A 289 3.58 -8.51 12.51
CA LEU A 289 4.30 -7.57 11.66
C LEU A 289 5.79 -7.67 11.93
N VAL A 290 6.55 -7.96 10.87
CA VAL A 290 8.01 -7.99 10.91
C VAL A 290 8.54 -6.91 9.96
N PRO A 291 8.76 -5.68 10.46
CA PRO A 291 9.16 -4.55 9.62
C PRO A 291 10.47 -4.80 8.89
N TYR A 292 10.57 -4.32 7.63
CA TYR A 292 11.81 -4.41 6.86
C TYR A 292 12.89 -3.47 7.44
N PRO A 293 14.05 -3.99 7.87
CA PRO A 293 15.03 -3.21 8.64
C PRO A 293 15.77 -2.14 7.84
N HIS A 294 15.75 -2.24 6.51
CA HIS A 294 16.41 -1.26 5.62
C HIS A 294 15.41 -0.33 4.94
N ALA A 295 14.22 -0.20 5.50
CA ALA A 295 13.23 0.74 5.01
C ALA A 295 13.70 2.19 5.22
N SER A 296 13.52 3.04 4.20
CA SER A 296 13.91 4.45 4.29
C SER A 296 13.26 5.13 5.50
N ASP A 297 14.06 5.85 6.30
CA ASP A 297 13.59 6.55 7.50
C ASP A 297 12.84 5.63 8.49
N ASP A 298 13.17 4.34 8.47
CA ASP A 298 12.54 3.29 9.30
C ASP A 298 11.00 3.29 9.25
N HIS A 299 10.43 3.74 8.11
CA HIS A 299 8.99 3.93 7.98
C HIS A 299 8.18 2.67 8.24
N GLN A 300 8.72 1.45 7.95
CA GLN A 300 7.97 0.22 8.23
C GLN A 300 7.85 -0.07 9.72
N MET A 301 8.84 0.26 10.53
CA MET A 301 8.74 0.13 11.98
C MET A 301 7.68 1.09 12.54
N HIS A 302 7.72 2.36 12.10
CA HIS A 302 6.70 3.33 12.50
C HIS A 302 5.29 2.92 12.06
N ASN A 303 5.14 2.39 10.85
CA ASN A 303 3.88 1.85 10.34
C ASN A 303 3.38 0.68 11.20
N ALA A 304 4.26 -0.26 11.55
CA ALA A 304 3.93 -1.43 12.34
C ALA A 304 3.41 -1.03 13.73
N TYR A 305 4.13 -0.16 14.43
CA TYR A 305 3.69 0.32 15.74
C TYR A 305 2.36 1.08 15.69
N ALA A 306 2.20 1.95 14.69
CA ALA A 306 0.95 2.69 14.52
C ALA A 306 -0.23 1.75 14.22
N TYR A 307 -0.03 0.72 13.39
CA TYR A 307 -1.06 -0.28 13.09
C TYR A 307 -1.38 -1.15 14.33
N ALA A 308 -0.37 -1.54 15.10
CA ALA A 308 -0.53 -2.37 16.29
C ALA A 308 -1.38 -1.70 17.40
N GLN A 309 -1.53 -0.36 17.39
CA GLN A 309 -2.46 0.36 18.27
C GLN A 309 -3.92 -0.08 18.09
N SER A 310 -4.27 -0.64 16.95
CA SER A 310 -5.61 -1.23 16.72
C SER A 310 -5.89 -2.44 17.62
N GLY A 311 -4.86 -3.04 18.21
CA GLY A 311 -4.94 -4.30 18.96
C GLY A 311 -5.10 -5.55 18.10
N SER A 312 -5.01 -5.42 16.75
CA SER A 312 -5.16 -6.54 15.80
C SER A 312 -3.83 -7.14 15.34
N ALA A 313 -2.70 -6.55 15.75
CA ALA A 313 -1.38 -6.98 15.33
C ALA A 313 -0.35 -6.91 16.45
N ARG A 314 0.69 -7.73 16.33
CA ARG A 314 1.93 -7.65 17.12
C ARG A 314 3.10 -7.28 16.24
N VAL A 315 4.16 -6.75 16.83
CA VAL A 315 5.37 -6.32 16.14
C VAL A 315 6.56 -7.13 16.64
N LEU A 316 7.31 -7.71 15.70
CA LEU A 316 8.56 -8.40 15.99
C LEU A 316 9.66 -7.77 15.11
N ALA A 317 10.75 -7.33 15.73
CA ALA A 317 11.89 -6.81 14.97
C ALA A 317 12.52 -7.91 14.12
N ASP A 318 12.92 -7.58 12.86
CA ASP A 318 13.53 -8.55 11.94
C ASP A 318 14.80 -9.22 12.52
N ALA A 319 15.59 -8.48 13.30
CA ALA A 319 16.76 -9.00 13.99
C ALA A 319 16.48 -10.02 15.10
N ALA A 320 15.23 -10.04 15.61
CA ALA A 320 14.79 -10.99 16.63
C ALA A 320 14.03 -12.18 16.03
N LEU A 321 13.89 -12.22 14.70
CA LEU A 321 13.16 -13.26 13.99
C LEU A 321 14.07 -14.48 13.79
N ASP A 322 13.71 -15.57 14.44
CA ASP A 322 14.23 -16.92 14.21
C ASP A 322 13.06 -17.93 14.23
N PRO A 323 13.27 -19.21 13.90
CA PRO A 323 12.21 -20.21 13.87
C PRO A 323 11.48 -20.39 15.22
N ALA A 324 12.22 -20.42 16.34
CA ALA A 324 11.65 -20.61 17.67
C ALA A 324 10.85 -19.38 18.10
N ARG A 325 11.36 -18.18 17.82
CA ARG A 325 10.65 -16.94 18.11
C ARG A 325 9.40 -16.78 17.26
N LEU A 326 9.46 -17.15 15.97
CA LEU A 326 8.29 -17.16 15.09
C LEU A 326 7.18 -18.06 15.66
N GLU A 327 7.53 -19.29 16.06
CA GLU A 327 6.58 -20.22 16.68
C GLU A 327 5.97 -19.64 17.95
N ALA A 328 6.82 -19.13 18.87
CA ALA A 328 6.36 -18.58 20.15
C ALA A 328 5.40 -17.41 19.97
N GLU A 329 5.71 -16.47 19.07
CA GLU A 329 4.84 -15.32 18.78
C GLU A 329 3.51 -15.76 18.17
N VAL A 330 3.52 -16.63 17.17
CA VAL A 330 2.30 -17.13 16.53
C VAL A 330 1.45 -17.91 17.54
N ARG A 331 2.02 -18.79 18.34
CA ARG A 331 1.32 -19.55 19.39
C ARG A 331 0.64 -18.59 20.38
N SER A 332 1.39 -17.62 20.88
CA SER A 332 0.86 -16.61 21.80
C SER A 332 -0.25 -15.73 21.19
N MET A 333 -0.23 -15.52 19.87
CA MET A 333 -1.34 -14.85 19.15
C MET A 333 -2.56 -15.76 19.03
N LEU A 334 -2.37 -17.04 18.79
CA LEU A 334 -3.46 -18.04 18.72
C LEU A 334 -4.19 -18.20 20.07
N ASP A 335 -3.48 -18.09 21.18
CA ASP A 335 -4.07 -18.14 22.52
C ASP A 335 -5.09 -17.01 22.77
N VAL A 336 -4.93 -15.88 22.07
CA VAL A 336 -5.82 -14.70 22.19
C VAL A 336 -6.51 -14.36 20.87
N LEU A 337 -6.57 -15.31 19.93
CA LEU A 337 -7.07 -15.10 18.57
C LEU A 337 -8.45 -14.42 18.49
N PRO A 338 -9.47 -14.79 19.30
CA PRO A 338 -10.78 -14.14 19.26
C PRO A 338 -10.72 -12.63 19.56
N ALA A 339 -9.84 -12.22 20.48
CA ALA A 339 -9.64 -10.81 20.82
C ALA A 339 -8.97 -10.05 19.66
N LEU A 340 -7.93 -10.62 19.04
CA LEU A 340 -7.26 -10.06 17.88
C LEU A 340 -8.21 -9.91 16.67
N GLN A 341 -9.03 -10.93 16.38
CA GLN A 341 -10.03 -10.89 15.33
C GLN A 341 -11.11 -9.83 15.58
N SER A 342 -11.55 -9.70 16.85
CA SER A 342 -12.50 -8.65 17.22
C SER A 342 -11.93 -7.26 16.99
N ALA A 343 -10.67 -7.03 17.39
CA ALA A 343 -9.95 -5.77 17.13
C ALA A 343 -9.78 -5.50 15.64
N ALA A 344 -9.41 -6.51 14.86
CA ALA A 344 -9.27 -6.40 13.39
C ALA A 344 -10.59 -6.02 12.72
N ARG A 345 -11.71 -6.65 13.11
CA ARG A 345 -13.05 -6.29 12.61
C ARG A 345 -13.44 -4.85 12.94
N ARG A 346 -13.10 -4.34 14.13
CA ARG A 346 -13.34 -2.93 14.47
C ARG A 346 -12.53 -1.99 13.59
N ALA A 347 -11.27 -2.31 13.32
CA ALA A 347 -10.40 -1.52 12.45
C ALA A 347 -10.89 -1.49 10.99
N ALA A 348 -11.54 -2.56 10.52
CA ALA A 348 -12.04 -2.71 9.15
C ALA A 348 -13.33 -1.91 8.84
N GLN A 349 -13.97 -1.28 9.82
CA GLN A 349 -15.26 -0.60 9.66
C GLN A 349 -15.19 0.66 8.79
N SER A 350 -14.05 1.30 8.65
CA SER A 350 -13.88 2.48 7.80
C SER A 350 -13.58 2.09 6.34
N ASP A 351 -14.20 2.79 5.39
CA ASP A 351 -13.81 2.69 3.98
C ASP A 351 -13.06 3.96 3.54
N PRO A 352 -11.73 3.88 3.37
CA PRO A 352 -10.93 5.00 2.91
C PRO A 352 -11.38 5.59 1.57
N ARG A 353 -11.97 4.77 0.69
CA ARG A 353 -12.47 5.22 -0.62
C ARG A 353 -13.66 6.17 -0.44
N ALA A 354 -14.60 5.82 0.43
CA ALA A 354 -15.74 6.67 0.75
C ALA A 354 -15.31 8.00 1.40
N ALA A 355 -14.32 7.95 2.29
CA ALA A 355 -13.75 9.15 2.91
C ALA A 355 -13.12 10.09 1.86
N ILE A 356 -12.35 9.55 0.90
CA ILE A 356 -11.72 10.34 -0.18
C ILE A 356 -12.78 10.92 -1.12
N VAL A 357 -13.78 10.14 -1.51
CA VAL A 357 -14.92 10.65 -2.31
C VAL A 357 -15.63 11.80 -1.60
N ALA A 358 -15.92 11.66 -0.31
CA ALA A 358 -16.57 12.72 0.48
C ALA A 358 -15.72 14.00 0.54
N ARG A 359 -14.38 13.90 0.66
CA ARG A 359 -13.47 15.06 0.63
C ARG A 359 -13.56 15.80 -0.71
N VAL A 360 -13.56 15.07 -1.83
CA VAL A 360 -13.62 15.70 -3.16
C VAL A 360 -15.01 16.32 -3.41
N LYS A 361 -16.09 15.69 -2.98
CA LYS A 361 -17.44 16.30 -3.03
C LYS A 361 -17.51 17.61 -2.24
N ALA A 362 -16.88 17.66 -1.07
CA ALA A 362 -16.83 18.89 -0.27
C ALA A 362 -16.10 20.03 -1.01
N TRP A 363 -15.11 19.73 -1.85
CA TRP A 363 -14.48 20.75 -2.70
C TRP A 363 -15.38 21.30 -3.80
N SER A 364 -16.18 20.42 -4.42
CA SER A 364 -17.14 20.83 -5.47
C SER A 364 -18.19 21.77 -4.88
N ALA A 365 -18.75 21.43 -3.72
CA ALA A 365 -19.73 22.25 -3.02
C ALA A 365 -19.16 23.63 -2.60
N ALA A 366 -17.90 23.69 -2.13
CA ALA A 366 -17.27 24.94 -1.70
C ALA A 366 -16.92 25.90 -2.85
N ASN A 367 -16.83 25.42 -4.09
CA ASN A 367 -16.46 26.21 -5.26
C ASN A 367 -17.65 26.62 -6.14
N GLY A 368 -18.90 26.23 -5.79
CA GLY A 368 -20.08 26.46 -6.63
C GLY A 368 -20.00 25.79 -8.00
N ILE A 369 -19.17 24.76 -8.14
CA ILE A 369 -19.12 23.91 -9.31
C ILE A 369 -20.16 22.83 -9.05
N ASP A 370 -21.36 22.99 -9.62
CA ASP A 370 -22.30 21.87 -9.74
C ASP A 370 -21.59 20.72 -10.46
N PRO A 371 -21.60 19.52 -9.87
CA PRO A 371 -20.83 18.38 -10.38
C PRO A 371 -21.32 17.89 -11.75
#